data_b76d78a3a347027f61b0a84ab7474a33
#
_entry.id   b76d78a3a347027f61b0a84ab7474a33
#
_cell.length_a   1.000
_cell.length_b   1.000
_cell.length_c   1.000
_cell.angle_alpha   90.00
_cell.angle_beta   90.00
_cell.angle_gamma   90.00
#
_symmetry.space_group_name_H-M   'P 1'
#
loop_
_entity.id
_entity.type
_entity.pdbx_description
1 polymer ?
#
loop_
_entity_poly.entity_id
_entity_poly.type
_entity_poly.pdbx_seq_one_letter_code
_entity_poly.pdbx_strand_id
1 'polypeptide(L)'
;MKLVTVEEIMIPKERVKTISSLETVRNCLRVMQDNNVKSIIVEKDNAHDAFGIVTYTNILDAIFSQEGDMDLLNVYDIATKPIIQVSAELNIRYAAQMMINNNVNRLVVTGNSELLGLLSMNDIVAVLMKFAQE
;
A
#
# COMPACT_ATOMS: atom_id res chain seq x y z
N MET A 1 10.25 -23.33 9.88
CA MET A 1 10.45 -22.15 9.02
C MET A 1 11.16 -21.07 9.83
N LYS A 2 12.16 -20.44 9.26
CA LYS A 2 12.93 -19.40 9.93
C LYS A 2 12.05 -18.19 10.27
N LEU A 3 12.31 -17.58 11.43
CA LEU A 3 11.64 -16.34 11.82
C LEU A 3 12.07 -15.20 10.90
N VAL A 4 11.10 -14.55 10.24
CA VAL A 4 11.35 -13.40 9.36
C VAL A 4 10.45 -12.26 9.81
N THR A 5 11.03 -11.06 9.93
CA THR A 5 10.27 -9.87 10.30
C THR A 5 9.85 -9.08 9.05
N VAL A 6 8.85 -8.24 9.21
CA VAL A 6 8.34 -7.36 8.15
C VAL A 6 9.47 -6.49 7.58
N GLU A 7 10.32 -5.93 8.46
CA GLU A 7 11.43 -5.07 8.05
C GLU A 7 12.38 -5.75 7.07
N GLU A 8 12.58 -7.07 7.21
CA GLU A 8 13.53 -7.80 6.37
C GLU A 8 13.06 -7.94 4.91
N ILE A 9 11.75 -7.85 4.67
CA ILE A 9 11.20 -8.11 3.34
C ILE A 9 10.35 -6.98 2.76
N MET A 10 10.03 -5.96 3.55
CA MET A 10 9.21 -4.83 3.07
C MET A 10 9.91 -4.04 1.97
N ILE A 11 9.11 -3.33 1.18
CA ILE A 11 9.63 -2.28 0.31
C ILE A 11 9.95 -1.08 1.21
N PRO A 12 11.22 -0.65 1.30
CA PRO A 12 11.59 0.46 2.18
C PRO A 12 11.03 1.79 1.67
N LYS A 13 10.86 2.74 2.58
CA LYS A 13 10.22 4.03 2.26
C LYS A 13 10.87 4.77 1.07
N GLU A 14 12.17 4.58 0.87
CA GLU A 14 12.90 5.23 -0.24
C GLU A 14 12.39 4.78 -1.61
N ARG A 15 11.77 3.63 -1.69
CA ARG A 15 11.18 3.09 -2.93
C ARG A 15 9.66 3.12 -2.95
N VAL A 16 9.03 3.56 -1.87
CA VAL A 16 7.58 3.71 -1.80
C VAL A 16 7.22 5.09 -2.33
N LYS A 17 6.27 5.16 -3.26
CA LYS A 17 5.78 6.42 -3.75
C LYS A 17 4.57 6.86 -2.94
N THR A 18 4.50 8.16 -2.69
CA THR A 18 3.40 8.77 -1.95
C THR A 18 2.76 9.87 -2.80
N ILE A 19 1.54 10.23 -2.47
CA ILE A 19 0.80 11.28 -3.16
C ILE A 19 -0.10 12.01 -2.17
N SER A 20 -0.33 13.31 -2.43
CA SER A 20 -1.29 14.09 -1.66
C SER A 20 -2.72 13.64 -1.97
N SER A 21 -3.58 13.64 -0.95
CA SER A 21 -5.00 13.34 -1.11
C SER A 21 -5.71 14.33 -2.04
N LEU A 22 -5.14 15.52 -2.23
CA LEU A 22 -5.73 16.61 -3.03
C LEU A 22 -5.38 16.53 -4.52
N GLU A 23 -4.49 15.63 -4.92
CA GLU A 23 -4.15 15.45 -6.33
C GLU A 23 -5.32 14.83 -7.10
N THR A 24 -5.36 15.09 -8.41
CA THR A 24 -6.38 14.47 -9.28
C THR A 24 -6.05 13.01 -9.52
N VAL A 25 -7.07 12.23 -9.86
CA VAL A 25 -6.89 10.83 -10.24
C VAL A 25 -5.99 10.73 -11.47
N ARG A 26 -6.14 11.64 -12.45
CA ARG A 26 -5.26 11.68 -13.62
C ARG A 26 -3.79 11.82 -13.23
N ASN A 27 -3.49 12.76 -12.32
CA ASN A 27 -2.12 12.97 -11.88
C ASN A 27 -1.58 11.79 -11.09
N CYS A 28 -2.43 11.18 -10.28
CA CYS A 28 -2.08 9.96 -9.56
C CYS A 28 -1.67 8.85 -10.53
N LEU A 29 -2.46 8.63 -11.59
CA LEU A 29 -2.16 7.61 -12.58
C LEU A 29 -0.85 7.90 -13.31
N ARG A 30 -0.58 9.17 -13.62
CA ARG A 30 0.70 9.58 -14.23
C ARG A 30 1.88 9.26 -13.32
N VAL A 31 1.78 9.57 -12.03
CA VAL A 31 2.83 9.28 -11.07
C VAL A 31 3.08 7.77 -10.98
N MET A 32 2.02 6.98 -10.96
CA MET A 32 2.13 5.52 -10.94
C MET A 32 2.84 5.00 -12.20
N GLN A 33 2.47 5.53 -13.36
CA GLN A 33 3.07 5.15 -14.63
C GLN A 33 4.55 5.54 -14.70
N ASP A 34 4.87 6.78 -14.35
CA ASP A 34 6.23 7.32 -14.43
C ASP A 34 7.20 6.60 -13.50
N ASN A 35 6.69 6.07 -12.39
CA ASN A 35 7.50 5.36 -11.39
C ASN A 35 7.35 3.83 -11.48
N ASN A 36 6.56 3.35 -12.44
CA ASN A 36 6.32 1.92 -12.64
C ASN A 36 5.88 1.21 -11.38
N VAL A 37 4.94 1.80 -10.64
CA VAL A 37 4.37 1.22 -9.43
C VAL A 37 2.90 0.89 -9.62
N LYS A 38 2.42 -0.15 -8.94
CA LYS A 38 1.03 -0.63 -9.04
C LYS A 38 0.17 -0.15 -7.87
N SER A 39 0.78 0.52 -6.93
CA SER A 39 0.08 1.13 -5.79
C SER A 39 0.85 2.36 -5.35
N ILE A 40 0.14 3.29 -4.70
CA ILE A 40 0.75 4.51 -4.20
C ILE A 40 0.12 4.83 -2.84
N ILE A 41 0.94 5.23 -1.89
CA ILE A 41 0.47 5.57 -0.54
C ILE A 41 -0.05 6.98 -0.55
N VAL A 42 -1.23 7.17 0.05
CA VAL A 42 -1.81 8.51 0.21
C VAL A 42 -1.33 9.06 1.53
N GLU A 43 -0.73 10.25 1.46
CA GLU A 43 -0.17 10.94 2.62
C GLU A 43 -1.27 11.31 3.61
N LYS A 44 -0.89 11.41 4.87
CA LYS A 44 -1.77 11.94 5.91
C LYS A 44 -2.00 13.42 5.65
N ASP A 45 -3.23 13.90 5.88
CA ASP A 45 -3.54 15.31 5.75
C ASP A 45 -3.13 16.10 7.00
N ASN A 46 -3.01 15.42 8.14
CA ASN A 46 -2.60 16.03 9.41
C ASN A 46 -2.07 14.94 10.36
N ALA A 47 -1.58 15.36 11.54
CA ALA A 47 -0.96 14.44 12.52
C ALA A 47 -1.90 13.37 13.07
N HIS A 48 -3.21 13.60 13.01
CA HIS A 48 -4.22 12.65 13.52
C HIS A 48 -4.86 11.82 12.44
N ASP A 49 -4.44 12.01 11.20
CA ASP A 49 -4.96 11.30 10.05
C ASP A 49 -4.31 9.93 9.90
N ALA A 50 -4.85 9.12 8.99
CA ALA A 50 -4.33 7.80 8.65
C ALA A 50 -3.78 7.83 7.22
N PHE A 51 -2.84 6.92 6.94
CA PHE A 51 -2.42 6.68 5.56
C PHE A 51 -3.53 5.98 4.78
N GLY A 52 -3.60 6.27 3.49
CA GLY A 52 -4.46 5.57 2.55
C GLY A 52 -3.62 4.92 1.47
N ILE A 53 -4.29 4.25 0.54
CA ILE A 53 -3.64 3.62 -0.61
C ILE A 53 -4.55 3.72 -1.84
N VAL A 54 -3.92 3.94 -3.00
CA VAL A 54 -4.58 3.82 -4.30
C VAL A 54 -3.93 2.67 -5.04
N THR A 55 -4.76 1.76 -5.53
CA THR A 55 -4.34 0.63 -6.35
C THR A 55 -5.05 0.71 -7.70
N TYR A 56 -4.67 -0.14 -8.64
CA TYR A 56 -5.38 -0.22 -9.92
C TYR A 56 -6.87 -0.49 -9.74
N THR A 57 -7.24 -1.32 -8.76
CA THR A 57 -8.66 -1.60 -8.48
C THR A 57 -9.42 -0.33 -8.13
N ASN A 58 -8.86 0.55 -7.29
CA ASN A 58 -9.48 1.82 -6.94
C ASN A 58 -9.75 2.67 -8.20
N ILE A 59 -8.76 2.75 -9.09
CA ILE A 59 -8.87 3.55 -10.31
C ILE A 59 -9.88 2.97 -11.28
N LEU A 60 -9.81 1.65 -11.51
CA LEU A 60 -10.72 0.99 -12.43
C LEU A 60 -12.16 1.07 -11.95
N ASP A 61 -12.39 0.90 -10.65
CA ASP A 61 -13.72 1.04 -10.06
C ASP A 61 -14.26 2.46 -10.26
N ALA A 62 -13.47 3.47 -9.94
CA ALA A 62 -13.87 4.86 -10.05
C ALA A 62 -14.24 5.25 -11.49
N ILE A 63 -13.48 4.81 -12.47
CA ILE A 63 -13.62 5.23 -13.86
C ILE A 63 -14.66 4.37 -14.61
N PHE A 64 -14.60 3.05 -14.45
CA PHE A 64 -15.44 2.14 -15.23
C PHE A 64 -16.73 1.72 -14.51
N SER A 65 -16.71 1.54 -13.21
CA SER A 65 -17.91 1.15 -12.45
C SER A 65 -18.74 2.36 -12.03
N GLN A 66 -18.08 3.45 -11.61
CA GLN A 66 -18.73 4.66 -11.11
C GLN A 66 -18.87 5.74 -12.20
N GLU A 67 -18.32 5.50 -13.38
CA GLU A 67 -18.32 6.45 -14.50
C GLU A 67 -17.74 7.81 -14.14
N GLY A 68 -16.71 7.82 -13.30
CA GLY A 68 -16.06 9.03 -12.84
C GLY A 68 -15.15 9.66 -13.89
N ASP A 69 -14.81 10.93 -13.65
CA ASP A 69 -13.93 11.73 -14.51
C ASP A 69 -12.58 11.89 -13.83
N MET A 70 -11.50 11.51 -14.49
CA MET A 70 -10.15 11.58 -13.93
C MET A 70 -9.69 12.98 -13.57
N ASP A 71 -10.26 14.00 -14.18
CA ASP A 71 -9.90 15.40 -13.94
C ASP A 71 -10.74 16.03 -12.82
N LEU A 72 -11.91 15.45 -12.51
CA LEU A 72 -12.82 15.96 -11.49
C LEU A 72 -12.69 15.22 -10.16
N LEU A 73 -12.23 13.96 -10.20
CA LEU A 73 -12.03 13.17 -8.99
C LEU A 73 -10.64 13.43 -8.41
N ASN A 74 -10.60 13.57 -7.09
CA ASN A 74 -9.34 13.66 -6.36
C ASN A 74 -8.98 12.29 -5.77
N VAL A 75 -7.74 12.16 -5.36
CA VAL A 75 -7.23 10.93 -4.74
C VAL A 75 -8.09 10.54 -3.52
N TYR A 76 -8.49 11.52 -2.69
CA TYR A 76 -9.31 11.23 -1.51
C TYR A 76 -10.70 10.65 -1.87
N ASP A 77 -11.19 10.85 -3.07
CA ASP A 77 -12.48 10.30 -3.51
C ASP A 77 -12.42 8.80 -3.78
N ILE A 78 -11.24 8.27 -4.12
CA ILE A 78 -11.11 6.89 -4.60
C ILE A 78 -10.22 6.02 -3.72
N ALA A 79 -9.39 6.59 -2.87
CA ALA A 79 -8.44 5.86 -2.05
C ALA A 79 -9.11 4.95 -1.02
N THR A 80 -8.48 3.83 -0.72
CA THR A 80 -8.83 3.02 0.44
C THR A 80 -8.14 3.62 1.65
N LYS A 81 -8.90 3.97 2.69
CA LYS A 81 -8.40 4.63 3.88
C LYS A 81 -9.27 4.27 5.09
N PRO A 82 -8.65 3.89 6.22
CA PRO A 82 -7.22 3.74 6.43
C PRO A 82 -6.66 2.46 5.84
N ILE A 83 -5.39 2.45 5.46
CA ILE A 83 -4.65 1.22 5.23
C ILE A 83 -4.17 0.68 6.58
N ILE A 84 -4.20 -0.63 6.76
CA ILE A 84 -3.80 -1.27 8.02
C ILE A 84 -2.29 -1.05 8.23
N GLN A 85 -1.91 -0.66 9.45
CA GLN A 85 -0.53 -0.39 9.83
C GLN A 85 0.04 -1.54 10.65
N VAL A 86 1.31 -1.86 10.40
CA VAL A 86 2.05 -2.86 11.18
C VAL A 86 3.42 -2.30 11.56
N SER A 87 4.01 -2.85 12.60
CA SER A 87 5.37 -2.47 13.00
C SER A 87 6.41 -3.25 12.19
N ALA A 88 7.60 -2.68 12.07
CA ALA A 88 8.71 -3.29 11.34
C ALA A 88 9.20 -4.60 11.97
N GLU A 89 9.03 -4.75 13.27
CA GLU A 89 9.49 -5.93 14.02
C GLU A 89 8.50 -7.09 13.98
N LEU A 90 7.31 -6.90 13.42
CA LEU A 90 6.29 -7.94 13.37
C LEU A 90 6.78 -9.13 12.55
N ASN A 91 6.54 -10.35 13.05
CA ASN A 91 6.79 -11.56 12.29
C ASN A 91 5.84 -11.61 11.09
N ILE A 92 6.35 -11.94 9.91
CA ILE A 92 5.54 -11.98 8.68
C ILE A 92 4.38 -12.97 8.76
N ARG A 93 4.46 -13.98 9.62
CA ARG A 93 3.35 -14.90 9.91
C ARG A 93 2.10 -14.11 10.28
N TYR A 94 2.24 -13.16 11.21
CA TYR A 94 1.09 -12.37 11.68
C TYR A 94 0.64 -11.36 10.63
N ALA A 95 1.58 -10.80 9.87
CA ALA A 95 1.23 -9.93 8.75
C ALA A 95 0.41 -10.69 7.71
N ALA A 96 0.80 -11.92 7.38
CA ALA A 96 0.05 -12.76 6.46
C ALA A 96 -1.37 -13.04 6.99
N GLN A 97 -1.51 -13.36 8.28
CA GLN A 97 -2.81 -13.58 8.90
C GLN A 97 -3.68 -12.33 8.83
N MET A 98 -3.11 -11.16 9.06
CA MET A 98 -3.84 -9.90 8.96
C MET A 98 -4.35 -9.65 7.54
N MET A 99 -3.54 -9.95 6.53
CA MET A 99 -3.97 -9.82 5.13
C MET A 99 -5.14 -10.75 4.82
N ILE A 100 -5.06 -12.00 5.27
CA ILE A 100 -6.11 -13.00 5.04
C ILE A 100 -7.39 -12.60 5.78
N ASN A 101 -7.28 -12.27 7.06
CA ASN A 101 -8.44 -11.97 7.89
C ASN A 101 -9.17 -10.69 7.49
N ASN A 102 -8.46 -9.74 6.90
CA ASN A 102 -9.02 -8.46 6.49
C ASN A 102 -9.24 -8.36 4.98
N ASN A 103 -8.96 -9.44 4.25
CA ASN A 103 -9.11 -9.50 2.79
C ASN A 103 -8.37 -8.34 2.09
N VAL A 104 -7.14 -8.10 2.51
CA VAL A 104 -6.26 -7.10 1.91
C VAL A 104 -4.95 -7.76 1.52
N ASN A 105 -4.24 -7.18 0.56
CA ASN A 105 -2.97 -7.73 0.09
C ASN A 105 -1.79 -6.77 0.28
N ARG A 106 -2.00 -5.68 1.00
CA ARG A 106 -0.95 -4.71 1.33
C ARG A 106 -1.16 -4.15 2.72
N LEU A 107 -0.05 -3.90 3.43
CA LEU A 107 -0.04 -3.28 4.75
C LEU A 107 1.02 -2.18 4.72
N VAL A 108 0.74 -1.05 5.38
CA VAL A 108 1.75 -0.01 5.54
C VAL A 108 2.57 -0.29 6.79
N VAL A 109 3.86 -0.10 6.69
CA VAL A 109 4.78 -0.29 7.82
C VAL A 109 5.12 1.08 8.39
N THR A 110 4.84 1.27 9.68
CA THR A 110 5.04 2.55 10.34
C THR A 110 5.85 2.39 11.61
N GLY A 111 6.47 3.49 12.04
CA GLY A 111 7.16 3.61 13.32
C GLY A 111 7.10 5.07 13.76
N ASN A 112 6.68 5.32 15.00
CA ASN A 112 6.49 6.68 15.52
C ASN A 112 5.58 7.51 14.63
N SER A 113 4.52 6.91 14.11
CA SER A 113 3.53 7.51 13.20
C SER A 113 4.10 7.92 11.84
N GLU A 114 5.32 7.53 11.52
CA GLU A 114 5.96 7.81 10.23
C GLU A 114 5.99 6.57 9.34
N LEU A 115 5.98 6.82 8.03
CA LEU A 115 6.07 5.77 7.04
C LEU A 115 7.48 5.16 7.03
N LEU A 116 7.57 3.84 7.18
CA LEU A 116 8.82 3.10 7.08
C LEU A 116 8.90 2.28 5.80
N GLY A 117 7.76 1.78 5.33
CA GLY A 117 7.74 0.95 4.14
C GLY A 117 6.35 0.44 3.81
N LEU A 118 6.30 -0.45 2.82
CA LEU A 118 5.07 -1.08 2.36
C LEU A 118 5.32 -2.58 2.23
N LEU A 119 4.39 -3.39 2.74
CA LEU A 119 4.46 -4.84 2.64
C LEU A 119 3.33 -5.33 1.75
N SER A 120 3.65 -6.12 0.74
CA SER A 120 2.67 -6.75 -0.12
C SER A 120 2.60 -8.25 0.13
N MET A 121 1.47 -8.85 -0.26
CA MET A 121 1.31 -10.30 -0.22
C MET A 121 2.38 -10.99 -1.08
N ASN A 122 2.75 -10.40 -2.21
CA ASN A 122 3.79 -10.93 -3.07
C ASN A 122 5.14 -11.03 -2.34
N ASP A 123 5.45 -10.07 -1.46
CA ASP A 123 6.70 -10.09 -0.69
C ASP A 123 6.75 -11.29 0.25
N ILE A 124 5.62 -11.63 0.86
CA ILE A 124 5.52 -12.77 1.77
C ILE A 124 5.60 -14.08 0.99
N VAL A 125 4.89 -14.17 -0.14
CA VAL A 125 4.91 -15.36 -0.99
C VAL A 125 6.32 -15.63 -1.51
N ALA A 126 7.09 -14.59 -1.82
CA ALA A 126 8.48 -14.72 -2.26
C ALA A 126 9.34 -15.45 -1.21
N VAL A 127 9.08 -15.21 0.08
CA VAL A 127 9.78 -15.94 1.16
C VAL A 127 9.45 -17.42 1.10
N LEU A 128 8.16 -17.77 0.92
CA LEU A 128 7.72 -19.16 0.79
C LEU A 128 8.34 -19.84 -0.43
N MET A 129 8.44 -19.11 -1.54
CA MET A 129 9.05 -19.64 -2.76
C MET A 129 10.51 -20.00 -2.55
N LYS A 130 11.25 -19.21 -1.78
CA LYS A 130 12.63 -19.52 -1.41
C LYS A 130 12.72 -20.79 -0.58
N PHE A 131 11.86 -20.95 0.42
CA PHE A 131 11.83 -22.15 1.26
C PHE A 131 11.46 -23.39 0.44
N ALA A 132 10.59 -23.23 -0.55
CA ALA A 132 10.16 -24.35 -1.40
C ALA A 132 11.29 -24.92 -2.25
N GLN A 133 12.37 -24.15 -2.44
CA GLN A 133 13.53 -24.57 -3.25
C GLN A 133 14.63 -25.22 -2.40
N GLU A 134 14.50 -25.25 -1.09
CA GLU A 134 15.48 -25.84 -0.17
C GLU A 134 15.33 -27.36 0.02
#